data_947107c72619dbb0f319f62d39767eda
#
_entry.id   947107c72619dbb0f319f62d39767eda
#
_cell.length_a   1.000
_cell.length_b   1.000
_cell.length_c   1.000
_cell.angle_alpha   90.00
_cell.angle_beta   90.00
_cell.angle_gamma   90.00
#
_symmetry.space_group_name_H-M   'P 1'
#
loop_
_entity.id
_entity.type
_entity.pdbx_description
1 polymer ?
#
loop_
_entity_poly.entity_id
_entity_poly.type
_entity_poly.pdbx_seq_one_letter_code
_entity_poly.pdbx_strand_id
1 'polypeptide(L)'
;MTRVISIEDLRGLFTKPYGKDAPTKQKWAEFYNENVIFVDPTQKTEGLDCYIKAQEKLVKRCDDVFLETHAISISGNCGFVEWTMGLKIMGKEFIYPGTTRLLFCENGLIKEHRDYFDFCGPTFGPVPILGPFIRWLYSKFVS
;
A
#
# COMPACT_ATOMS: atom_id res chain seq x y z
N MET A 1 -10.39 25.98 -1.56
CA MET A 1 -9.63 25.98 -0.31
C MET A 1 -8.56 24.89 -0.36
N THR A 2 -7.30 25.23 -0.19
CA THR A 2 -6.21 24.26 -0.24
C THR A 2 -6.19 23.48 1.07
N ARG A 3 -6.36 22.17 1.00
CA ARG A 3 -6.23 21.31 2.15
C ARG A 3 -4.77 20.88 2.30
N VAL A 4 -4.20 21.08 3.47
CA VAL A 4 -2.88 20.53 3.79
C VAL A 4 -3.07 19.22 4.51
N ILE A 5 -2.61 18.12 3.90
CA ILE A 5 -2.65 16.82 4.53
C ILE A 5 -1.58 16.76 5.62
N SER A 6 -1.99 16.46 6.83
CA SER A 6 -1.10 16.37 7.99
C SER A 6 -0.55 14.97 8.18
N ILE A 7 0.45 14.83 9.05
CA ILE A 7 0.97 13.52 9.47
C ILE A 7 -0.14 12.68 10.09
N GLU A 8 -1.02 13.28 10.89
CA GLU A 8 -2.13 12.56 11.51
C GLU A 8 -3.16 12.08 10.49
N ASP A 9 -3.43 12.88 9.44
CA ASP A 9 -4.28 12.46 8.33
C ASP A 9 -3.70 11.21 7.65
N LEU A 10 -2.38 11.21 7.38
CA LEU A 10 -1.71 10.06 6.76
C LEU A 10 -1.70 8.84 7.68
N ARG A 11 -1.49 9.05 8.98
CA ARG A 11 -1.54 7.94 9.94
C ARG A 11 -2.92 7.27 9.94
N GLY A 12 -3.98 8.06 9.93
CA GLY A 12 -5.35 7.53 9.84
C GLY A 12 -5.61 6.80 8.51
N LEU A 13 -5.10 7.34 7.41
CA LEU A 13 -5.28 6.76 6.08
C LEU A 13 -4.53 5.43 5.92
N PHE A 14 -3.33 5.30 6.50
CA PHE A 14 -2.46 4.13 6.38
C PHE A 14 -2.54 3.17 7.57
N THR A 15 -3.52 3.34 8.45
CA THR A 15 -3.72 2.43 9.59
C THR A 15 -5.08 1.75 9.45
N LYS A 16 -5.06 0.41 9.44
CA LYS A 16 -6.27 -0.39 9.34
C LYS A 16 -6.10 -1.63 10.23
N PRO A 17 -6.86 -1.76 11.33
CA PRO A 17 -6.87 -3.00 12.09
C PRO A 17 -7.46 -4.14 11.24
N TYR A 18 -7.28 -5.38 11.67
CA TYR A 18 -7.90 -6.51 11.01
C TYR A 18 -9.40 -6.29 10.84
N GLY A 19 -9.91 -6.61 9.65
CA GLY A 19 -11.30 -6.42 9.26
C GLY A 19 -11.42 -6.23 7.75
N LYS A 20 -12.66 -6.28 7.26
CA LYS A 20 -12.96 -6.10 5.84
C LYS A 20 -13.51 -4.72 5.52
N ASP A 21 -13.50 -3.81 6.45
CA ASP A 21 -13.98 -2.45 6.24
C ASP A 21 -13.01 -1.70 5.34
N ALA A 22 -13.53 -1.16 4.25
CA ALA A 22 -12.77 -0.31 3.34
C ALA A 22 -13.33 1.10 3.39
N PRO A 23 -12.49 2.13 3.23
CA PRO A 23 -12.98 3.50 3.12
C PRO A 23 -13.92 3.67 1.92
N THR A 24 -14.92 4.53 2.07
CA THR A 24 -15.83 4.86 0.95
C THR A 24 -15.10 5.69 -0.11
N LYS A 25 -15.68 5.76 -1.31
CA LYS A 25 -15.17 6.62 -2.38
C LYS A 25 -15.09 8.08 -1.94
N GLN A 26 -16.07 8.56 -1.18
CA GLN A 26 -16.06 9.92 -0.65
C GLN A 26 -14.86 10.13 0.29
N LYS A 27 -14.54 9.16 1.13
CA LYS A 27 -13.40 9.22 2.03
C LYS A 27 -12.08 9.28 1.26
N TRP A 28 -11.92 8.43 0.24
CA TRP A 28 -10.73 8.47 -0.61
C TRP A 28 -10.60 9.80 -1.34
N ALA A 29 -11.71 10.36 -1.85
CA ALA A 29 -11.72 11.63 -2.57
C ALA A 29 -11.33 12.83 -1.70
N GLU A 30 -11.41 12.72 -0.38
CA GLU A 30 -10.91 13.77 0.53
C GLU A 30 -9.37 13.88 0.49
N PHE A 31 -8.66 12.81 0.12
CA PHE A 31 -7.20 12.74 0.15
C PHE A 31 -6.58 12.59 -1.23
N TYR A 32 -7.24 11.97 -2.18
CA TYR A 32 -6.70 11.60 -3.49
C TYR A 32 -7.32 12.44 -4.61
N ASN A 33 -6.45 12.88 -5.53
CA ASN A 33 -6.88 13.51 -6.77
C ASN A 33 -7.62 12.48 -7.63
N GLU A 34 -8.62 12.93 -8.39
CA GLU A 34 -9.39 12.05 -9.28
C GLU A 34 -8.54 11.41 -10.38
N ASN A 35 -7.41 12.01 -10.73
CA ASN A 35 -6.47 11.51 -11.73
C ASN A 35 -5.23 10.86 -11.10
N VAL A 36 -5.31 10.41 -9.85
CA VAL A 36 -4.16 9.85 -9.13
C VAL A 36 -3.53 8.69 -9.88
N ILE A 37 -2.20 8.66 -9.90
CA ILE A 37 -1.41 7.55 -10.43
C ILE A 37 -1.02 6.66 -9.26
N PHE A 38 -1.39 5.40 -9.32
CA PHE A 38 -1.02 4.39 -8.33
C PHE A 38 -0.07 3.38 -8.94
N VAL A 39 1.05 3.13 -8.28
CA VAL A 39 2.06 2.15 -8.71
C VAL A 39 2.46 1.28 -7.54
N ASP A 40 2.48 -0.01 -7.74
CA ASP A 40 3.08 -0.98 -6.82
C ASP A 40 3.91 -2.02 -7.61
N PRO A 41 4.59 -2.98 -6.96
CA PRO A 41 5.38 -3.98 -7.67
C PRO A 41 4.61 -4.83 -8.69
N THR A 42 3.28 -4.87 -8.61
CA THR A 42 2.45 -5.74 -9.45
C THR A 42 1.65 -5.00 -10.50
N GLN A 43 1.46 -3.68 -10.38
CA GLN A 43 0.56 -2.94 -11.26
C GLN A 43 0.81 -1.44 -11.28
N LYS A 44 0.27 -0.81 -12.32
CA LYS A 44 0.14 0.65 -12.42
C LYS A 44 -1.29 0.96 -12.83
N THR A 45 -1.94 1.87 -12.12
CA THR A 45 -3.29 2.34 -12.47
C THR A 45 -3.34 3.87 -12.56
N GLU A 46 -4.27 4.38 -13.34
CA GLU A 46 -4.54 5.81 -13.46
C GLU A 46 -6.01 6.08 -13.12
N GLY A 47 -6.22 7.09 -12.29
CA GLY A 47 -7.55 7.48 -11.84
C GLY A 47 -7.97 6.86 -10.50
N LEU A 48 -8.73 7.64 -9.74
CA LEU A 48 -9.19 7.24 -8.42
C LEU A 48 -10.09 6.01 -8.45
N ASP A 49 -10.96 5.90 -9.46
CA ASP A 49 -11.84 4.74 -9.58
C ASP A 49 -11.06 3.44 -9.79
N CYS A 50 -9.98 3.49 -10.58
CA CYS A 50 -9.11 2.32 -10.77
C CYS A 50 -8.35 1.95 -9.48
N TYR A 51 -7.88 2.96 -8.73
CA TYR A 51 -7.25 2.75 -7.44
C TYR A 51 -8.21 2.08 -6.45
N ILE A 52 -9.43 2.59 -6.33
CA ILE A 52 -10.46 2.03 -5.45
C ILE A 52 -10.78 0.59 -5.85
N LYS A 53 -10.93 0.29 -7.13
CA LYS A 53 -11.16 -1.09 -7.61
C LYS A 53 -10.00 -2.01 -7.25
N ALA A 54 -8.77 -1.54 -7.32
CA ALA A 54 -7.60 -2.34 -6.92
C ALA A 54 -7.64 -2.67 -5.42
N GLN A 55 -8.01 -1.70 -4.57
CA GLN A 55 -8.14 -1.91 -3.14
C GLN A 55 -9.29 -2.88 -2.81
N GLU A 56 -10.44 -2.70 -3.43
CA GLU A 56 -11.59 -3.60 -3.25
C GLU A 56 -11.25 -5.03 -3.66
N LYS A 57 -10.52 -5.19 -4.75
CA LYS A 57 -10.08 -6.51 -5.25
C LYS A 57 -9.13 -7.20 -4.27
N LEU A 58 -8.22 -6.45 -3.66
CA LEU A 58 -7.33 -6.98 -2.63
C LEU A 58 -8.12 -7.46 -1.42
N VAL A 59 -8.99 -6.62 -0.88
CA VAL A 59 -9.82 -6.96 0.29
C VAL A 59 -10.72 -8.16 0.00
N LYS A 60 -11.28 -8.24 -1.20
CA LYS A 60 -12.15 -9.36 -1.60
C LYS A 60 -11.41 -10.69 -1.68
N ARG A 61 -10.13 -10.68 -2.09
CA ARG A 61 -9.30 -11.89 -2.22
C ARG A 61 -8.79 -12.42 -0.88
N CYS A 62 -8.75 -11.57 0.14
CA CYS A 62 -8.22 -11.92 1.44
C CYS A 62 -9.34 -12.21 2.42
N ASP A 63 -9.10 -13.13 3.36
CA ASP A 63 -10.00 -13.35 4.50
C ASP A 63 -9.96 -12.16 5.44
N ASP A 64 -8.76 -11.55 5.57
CA ASP A 64 -8.55 -10.40 6.44
C ASP A 64 -7.32 -9.61 5.97
N VAL A 65 -7.33 -8.30 6.22
CA VAL A 65 -6.24 -7.38 5.86
C VAL A 65 -5.99 -6.43 7.02
N PHE A 66 -4.72 -6.24 7.41
CA PHE A 66 -4.37 -5.16 8.31
C PHE A 66 -3.26 -4.29 7.73
N LEU A 67 -3.20 -3.06 8.18
CA LEU A 67 -2.15 -2.11 7.84
C LEU A 67 -1.74 -1.37 9.10
N GLU A 68 -0.46 -1.44 9.44
CA GLU A 68 0.13 -0.76 10.58
C GLU A 68 1.14 0.27 10.12
N THR A 69 1.00 1.51 10.59
CA THR A 69 1.90 2.61 10.26
C THR A 69 3.02 2.71 11.32
N HIS A 70 4.26 2.80 10.86
CA HIS A 70 5.42 2.93 11.75
C HIS A 70 5.97 4.35 11.78
N ALA A 71 6.28 4.93 10.61
CA ALA A 71 6.88 6.24 10.49
C ALA A 71 6.29 7.02 9.34
N ILE A 72 6.19 8.33 9.50
CA ILE A 72 5.68 9.24 8.47
C ILE A 72 6.59 10.44 8.40
N SER A 73 6.93 10.86 7.19
CA SER A 73 7.70 12.07 6.94
C SER A 73 7.08 12.84 5.77
N ILE A 74 6.97 14.14 5.91
CA ILE A 74 6.49 15.03 4.84
C ILE A 74 7.56 16.10 4.62
N SER A 75 7.98 16.26 3.37
CA SER A 75 8.93 17.29 2.97
C SER A 75 8.44 17.94 1.69
N GLY A 76 8.01 19.21 1.79
CA GLY A 76 7.43 19.93 0.66
C GLY A 76 6.19 19.24 0.12
N ASN A 77 6.20 18.89 -1.18
CA ASN A 77 5.10 18.20 -1.85
C ASN A 77 5.24 16.68 -1.86
N CYS A 78 6.12 16.13 -1.04
CA CYS A 78 6.40 14.71 -1.00
C CYS A 78 6.23 14.16 0.41
N GLY A 79 5.58 13.01 0.54
CA GLY A 79 5.41 12.30 1.80
C GLY A 79 5.87 10.86 1.71
N PHE A 80 6.34 10.31 2.83
CA PHE A 80 6.73 8.91 2.95
C PHE A 80 6.05 8.30 4.18
N VAL A 81 5.51 7.11 3.99
CA VAL A 81 4.87 6.33 5.06
C VAL A 81 5.48 4.94 5.10
N GLU A 82 6.13 4.60 6.19
CA GLU A 82 6.59 3.22 6.43
C GLU A 82 5.48 2.44 7.12
N TRP A 83 5.19 1.26 6.61
CA TRP A 83 4.09 0.43 7.11
C TRP A 83 4.43 -1.06 7.04
N THR A 84 3.61 -1.84 7.77
CA THR A 84 3.54 -3.29 7.62
C THR A 84 2.13 -3.66 7.23
N MET A 85 1.98 -4.40 6.14
CA MET A 85 0.71 -4.94 5.68
C MET A 85 0.66 -6.44 5.97
N GLY A 86 -0.44 -6.89 6.55
CA GLY A 86 -0.70 -8.31 6.75
C GLY A 86 -1.93 -8.75 5.99
N LEU A 87 -1.81 -9.87 5.29
CA LEU A 87 -2.90 -10.50 4.55
C LEU A 87 -3.13 -11.89 5.11
N LYS A 88 -4.39 -12.23 5.39
CA LYS A 88 -4.80 -13.60 5.72
C LYS A 88 -5.54 -14.19 4.55
N ILE A 89 -5.02 -15.29 4.02
CA ILE A 89 -5.58 -15.99 2.86
C ILE A 89 -5.56 -17.49 3.17
N MET A 90 -6.74 -18.12 3.17
CA MET A 90 -6.89 -19.58 3.41
C MET A 90 -6.17 -20.03 4.70
N GLY A 91 -6.31 -19.26 5.77
CA GLY A 91 -5.70 -19.57 7.08
C GLY A 91 -4.21 -19.27 7.19
N LYS A 92 -3.58 -18.78 6.14
CA LYS A 92 -2.15 -18.39 6.14
C LYS A 92 -2.01 -16.88 6.22
N GLU A 93 -0.99 -16.43 6.92
CA GLU A 93 -0.66 -15.02 7.06
C GLU A 93 0.57 -14.65 6.22
N PHE A 94 0.45 -13.58 5.45
CA PHE A 94 1.53 -13.02 4.63
C PHE A 94 1.81 -11.60 5.11
N ILE A 95 3.07 -11.32 5.47
CA ILE A 95 3.48 -10.04 6.04
C ILE A 95 4.40 -9.32 5.07
N TYR A 96 4.05 -8.07 4.74
CA TYR A 96 4.78 -7.23 3.81
C TYR A 96 5.20 -5.93 4.49
N PRO A 97 6.47 -5.76 4.87
CA PRO A 97 6.98 -4.45 5.23
C PRO A 97 7.18 -3.62 3.96
N GLY A 98 6.85 -2.36 4.02
CA GLY A 98 6.95 -1.49 2.85
C GLY A 98 6.93 -0.02 3.19
N THR A 99 7.06 0.78 2.13
CA THR A 99 7.03 2.23 2.19
C THR A 99 6.22 2.76 1.01
N THR A 100 5.41 3.76 1.27
CA THR A 100 4.69 4.50 0.24
C THR A 100 5.30 5.88 0.08
N ARG A 101 5.58 6.26 -1.17
CA ARG A 101 5.89 7.66 -1.53
C ARG A 101 4.63 8.32 -2.07
N LEU A 102 4.27 9.46 -1.52
CA LEU A 102 3.14 10.27 -1.95
C LEU A 102 3.63 11.57 -2.55
N LEU A 103 3.08 11.96 -3.70
CA LEU A 103 3.27 13.30 -4.26
C LEU A 103 1.94 14.05 -4.17
N PHE A 104 2.00 15.30 -3.70
CA PHE A 104 0.83 16.13 -3.51
C PHE A 104 0.70 17.18 -4.62
N CYS A 105 -0.56 17.44 -5.03
CA CYS A 105 -0.89 18.58 -5.90
C CYS A 105 -0.77 19.89 -5.12
N GLU A 106 -0.86 21.02 -5.83
CA GLU A 106 -0.93 22.35 -5.21
C GLU A 106 -2.14 22.50 -4.27
N ASN A 107 -3.25 21.81 -4.56
CA ASN A 107 -4.43 21.79 -3.70
C ASN A 107 -4.32 20.84 -2.51
N GLY A 108 -3.18 20.19 -2.32
CA GLY A 108 -2.90 19.28 -1.21
C GLY A 108 -3.36 17.84 -1.40
N LEU A 109 -4.08 17.52 -2.49
CA LEU A 109 -4.50 16.14 -2.75
C LEU A 109 -3.35 15.29 -3.29
N ILE A 110 -3.40 13.99 -3.04
CA ILE A 110 -2.40 13.04 -3.52
C ILE A 110 -2.59 12.82 -5.02
N LYS A 111 -1.56 13.12 -5.81
CA LYS A 111 -1.56 12.92 -7.27
C LYS A 111 -0.79 11.69 -7.70
N GLU A 112 0.11 11.18 -6.86
CA GLU A 112 0.84 9.93 -7.11
C GLU A 112 1.02 9.19 -5.79
N HIS A 113 0.76 7.88 -5.84
CA HIS A 113 0.92 6.96 -4.72
C HIS A 113 1.74 5.78 -5.22
N ARG A 114 2.96 5.64 -4.73
CA ARG A 114 3.86 4.56 -5.14
C ARG A 114 4.27 3.73 -3.95
N ASP A 115 3.94 2.45 -3.99
CA ASP A 115 4.32 1.50 -2.96
C ASP A 115 5.62 0.78 -3.33
N TYR A 116 6.52 0.71 -2.38
CA TYR A 116 7.78 -0.03 -2.47
C TYR A 116 7.78 -1.14 -1.44
N PHE A 117 7.68 -2.38 -1.90
CA PHE A 117 7.79 -3.55 -1.03
C PHE A 117 8.25 -4.76 -1.84
N ASP A 118 8.83 -5.75 -1.14
CA ASP A 118 9.16 -7.02 -1.74
C ASP A 118 7.89 -7.87 -1.84
N PHE A 119 7.42 -8.09 -3.04
CA PHE A 119 6.25 -8.95 -3.29
C PHE A 119 6.63 -10.43 -3.29
N CYS A 120 7.78 -10.78 -3.89
CA CYS A 120 8.16 -12.18 -4.13
C CYS A 120 8.54 -12.93 -2.86
N GLY A 121 9.41 -12.34 -2.03
CA GLY A 121 9.90 -12.98 -0.81
C GLY A 121 8.79 -13.37 0.16
N PRO A 122 7.98 -12.42 0.64
CA PRO A 122 6.88 -12.73 1.57
C PRO A 122 5.79 -13.59 0.96
N THR A 123 5.51 -13.48 -0.35
CA THR A 123 4.46 -14.24 -1.02
C THR A 123 4.86 -15.71 -1.20
N PHE A 124 6.06 -15.95 -1.71
CA PHE A 124 6.50 -17.30 -2.08
C PHE A 124 7.42 -17.95 -1.04
N GLY A 125 8.00 -17.15 -0.14
CA GLY A 125 8.88 -17.66 0.91
C GLY A 125 8.26 -18.75 1.78
N PRO A 126 7.00 -18.65 2.22
CA PRO A 126 6.33 -19.70 2.99
C PRO A 126 5.91 -20.91 2.18
N VAL A 127 5.95 -20.85 0.83
CA VAL A 127 5.49 -21.95 -0.04
C VAL A 127 6.59 -23.01 -0.15
N PRO A 128 6.29 -24.29 0.16
CA PRO A 128 7.26 -25.38 -0.02
C PRO A 128 7.78 -25.42 -1.48
N ILE A 129 9.07 -25.68 -1.65
CA ILE A 129 9.79 -25.71 -2.94
C ILE A 129 10.02 -24.31 -3.52
N LEU A 130 8.98 -23.47 -3.65
CA LEU A 130 9.11 -22.12 -4.17
C LEU A 130 9.89 -21.20 -3.23
N GLY A 131 9.66 -21.29 -1.92
CA GLY A 131 10.39 -20.50 -0.93
C GLY A 131 11.90 -20.71 -0.99
N PRO A 132 12.39 -21.95 -0.87
CA PRO A 132 13.82 -22.25 -1.02
C PRO A 132 14.38 -21.81 -2.37
N PHE A 133 13.63 -21.96 -3.46
CA PHE A 133 14.04 -21.54 -4.79
C PHE A 133 14.20 -20.01 -4.88
N ILE A 134 13.26 -19.25 -4.38
CA ILE A 134 13.32 -17.79 -4.35
C ILE A 134 14.50 -17.32 -3.49
N ARG A 135 14.71 -17.91 -2.31
CA ARG A 135 15.88 -17.58 -1.46
C ARG A 135 17.19 -17.90 -2.16
N TRP A 136 17.24 -19.00 -2.89
CA TRP A 136 18.41 -19.36 -3.69
C TRP A 136 18.68 -18.32 -4.79
N LEU A 137 17.64 -17.86 -5.51
CA LEU A 137 17.75 -16.81 -6.51
C LEU A 137 18.28 -15.51 -5.89
N TYR A 138 17.75 -15.09 -4.75
CA TYR A 138 18.21 -13.89 -4.06
C TYR A 138 19.69 -14.01 -3.66
N SER A 139 20.10 -15.14 -3.11
CA SER A 139 21.48 -15.34 -2.73
C SER A 139 22.44 -15.35 -3.93
N LYS A 140 21.95 -15.80 -5.10
CA LYS A 140 22.76 -15.90 -6.32
C LYS A 140 22.94 -14.56 -7.02
N PHE A 141 21.90 -13.73 -7.04
CA PHE A 141 21.86 -12.52 -7.86
C PHE A 141 21.86 -11.20 -7.09
N VAL A 142 21.58 -11.21 -5.80
CA VAL A 142 21.43 -9.99 -4.99
C VAL A 142 22.48 -9.89 -3.88
N SER A 143 22.95 -10.99 -3.35
CA SER A 143 23.96 -10.99 -2.26
C SER A 143 25.37 -11.25 -2.74
#